data_c46fe38ef138de866403cb1c96ed77a5
#
_entry.id   c46fe38ef138de866403cb1c96ed77a5
#
_cell.length_a   1.000
_cell.length_b   1.000
_cell.length_c   1.000
_cell.angle_alpha   90.00
_cell.angle_beta   90.00
_cell.angle_gamma   90.00
#
_symmetry.space_group_name_H-M   'P 1'
#
loop_
_entity.id
_entity.type
_entity.pdbx_description
1 polymer ?
#
loop_
_entity_poly.entity_id
_entity_poly.type
_entity_poly.pdbx_seq_one_letter_code
_entity_poly.pdbx_strand_id
1 'polypeptide(L)'
;SAFEAAETINNWFSRQLGVTCRAVYMPNSVERKLDPAYALSDDNISSFADAYPILLIGQASLDDLNGRLTERIPMDRFRPNIVFSGAKAFAEDEMKHFTINKMDFYGVKLCSRCIITCTSQQTAEVGKEPLKTLATYRNFNNKIMFGQNIIPASTGVISVGDEILIACK
;
A
#
# COMPACT_ATOMS: atom_id res chain seq x y z
N SER A 1 -8.76 6.22 18.90
CA SER A 1 -9.92 5.42 19.35
C SER A 1 -10.75 4.99 18.14
N ALA A 2 -11.35 3.80 18.19
CA ALA A 2 -12.28 3.31 17.19
C ALA A 2 -13.66 3.13 17.85
N PHE A 3 -14.72 3.22 17.06
CA PHE A 3 -16.07 2.99 17.51
C PHE A 3 -16.53 1.60 17.08
N GLU A 4 -17.15 0.87 17.99
CA GLU A 4 -17.69 -0.43 17.71
C GLU A 4 -19.03 -0.31 16.95
N ALA A 5 -19.21 -1.15 15.96
CA ALA A 5 -20.48 -1.26 15.24
C ALA A 5 -21.58 -1.89 16.12
N ALA A 6 -22.81 -1.84 15.66
CA ALA A 6 -23.94 -2.46 16.36
C ALA A 6 -23.73 -3.97 16.55
N GLU A 7 -24.25 -4.51 17.65
CA GLU A 7 -24.13 -5.92 18.00
C GLU A 7 -24.61 -6.87 16.88
N THR A 8 -25.66 -6.47 16.17
CA THR A 8 -26.19 -7.22 15.01
C THR A 8 -25.13 -7.41 13.91
N ILE A 9 -24.29 -6.40 13.67
CA ILE A 9 -23.19 -6.44 12.69
C ILE A 9 -22.08 -7.35 13.22
N ASN A 10 -21.69 -7.23 14.48
CA ASN A 10 -20.69 -8.07 15.13
C ASN A 10 -21.10 -9.55 15.07
N ASN A 11 -22.36 -9.86 15.39
CA ASN A 11 -22.91 -11.20 15.35
C ASN A 11 -22.93 -11.76 13.92
N TRP A 12 -23.25 -10.92 12.92
CA TRP A 12 -23.22 -11.34 11.52
C TRP A 12 -21.79 -11.72 11.09
N PHE A 13 -20.80 -10.86 11.33
CA PHE A 13 -19.42 -11.15 10.99
C PHE A 13 -18.88 -12.37 11.75
N SER A 14 -19.16 -12.48 13.04
CA SER A 14 -18.72 -13.62 13.84
C SER A 14 -19.27 -14.95 13.30
N ARG A 15 -20.52 -14.96 12.85
CA ARG A 15 -21.13 -16.13 12.22
C ARG A 15 -20.50 -16.47 10.88
N GLN A 16 -20.26 -15.46 10.01
CA GLN A 16 -19.67 -15.68 8.68
C GLN A 16 -18.22 -16.16 8.77
N LEU A 17 -17.45 -15.62 9.71
CA LEU A 17 -16.04 -15.95 9.88
C LEU A 17 -15.79 -17.17 10.78
N GLY A 18 -16.79 -17.66 11.49
CA GLY A 18 -16.63 -18.77 12.43
C GLY A 18 -15.81 -18.43 13.66
N VAL A 19 -15.57 -17.15 13.96
CA VAL A 19 -14.80 -16.66 15.10
C VAL A 19 -15.50 -15.46 15.73
N THR A 20 -15.45 -15.34 17.05
CA THR A 20 -15.96 -14.16 17.74
C THR A 20 -15.15 -12.94 17.35
N CYS A 21 -15.78 -11.97 16.73
CA CYS A 21 -15.11 -10.72 16.29
C CYS A 21 -16.06 -9.51 16.44
N ARG A 22 -15.47 -8.32 16.38
CA ARG A 22 -16.18 -7.04 16.43
C ARG A 22 -15.78 -6.19 15.22
N ALA A 23 -16.77 -5.65 14.55
CA ALA A 23 -16.54 -4.64 13.52
C ALA A 23 -16.36 -3.27 14.19
N VAL A 24 -15.34 -2.55 13.76
CA VAL A 24 -15.05 -1.21 14.27
C VAL A 24 -14.81 -0.25 13.11
N TYR A 25 -15.14 1.02 13.30
CA TYR A 25 -14.83 2.08 12.36
C TYR A 25 -14.10 3.23 13.04
N MET A 26 -13.33 3.98 12.26
CA MET A 26 -12.67 5.19 12.71
C MET A 26 -13.43 6.40 12.15
N PRO A 27 -14.11 7.18 12.99
CA PRO A 27 -14.82 8.37 12.54
C PRO A 27 -13.84 9.50 12.22
N ASN A 28 -14.28 10.47 11.44
CA ASN A 28 -13.47 11.62 11.03
C ASN A 28 -13.00 12.49 12.22
N SER A 29 -13.65 12.37 13.39
CA SER A 29 -13.25 13.05 14.62
C SER A 29 -12.03 12.43 15.32
N VAL A 30 -11.58 11.26 14.86
CA VAL A 30 -10.38 10.58 15.40
C VAL A 30 -9.22 10.78 14.46
N GLU A 31 -8.20 11.44 14.94
CA GLU A 31 -6.93 11.61 14.23
C GLU A 31 -5.95 10.52 14.66
N ARG A 32 -5.43 9.78 13.70
CA ARG A 32 -4.27 8.90 13.87
C ARG A 32 -3.11 9.51 13.11
N LYS A 33 -2.26 10.24 13.82
CA LYS A 33 -1.09 10.90 13.22
C LYS A 33 -0.09 9.88 12.71
N LEU A 34 0.62 10.24 11.66
CA LEU A 34 1.73 9.46 11.12
C LEU A 34 2.94 9.54 12.04
N ASP A 35 3.88 8.61 11.85
CA ASP A 35 5.18 8.66 12.52
C ASP A 35 5.89 9.99 12.16
N PRO A 36 6.25 10.84 13.15
CA PRO A 36 6.90 12.13 12.89
C PRO A 36 8.19 12.03 12.07
N ALA A 37 8.89 10.89 12.09
CA ALA A 37 10.09 10.67 11.29
C ALA A 37 9.81 10.66 9.77
N TYR A 38 8.55 10.49 9.35
CA TYR A 38 8.14 10.38 7.95
C TYR A 38 6.98 11.30 7.58
N ALA A 39 6.33 11.93 8.55
CA ALA A 39 5.26 12.89 8.30
C ALA A 39 5.83 14.17 7.67
N LEU A 40 5.06 14.80 6.79
CA LEU A 40 5.39 16.10 6.20
C LEU A 40 4.98 17.24 7.14
N SER A 41 3.93 17.03 7.91
CA SER A 41 3.42 17.95 8.93
C SER A 41 2.68 17.18 10.02
N ASP A 42 2.36 17.86 11.12
CA ASP A 42 1.57 17.29 12.21
C ASP A 42 0.11 16.98 11.81
N ASP A 43 -0.35 17.49 10.66
CA ASP A 43 -1.70 17.25 10.14
C ASP A 43 -1.80 15.98 9.30
N ASN A 44 -0.67 15.31 9.02
CA ASN A 44 -0.70 14.07 8.27
C ASN A 44 -1.28 12.93 9.12
N ILE A 45 -2.41 12.43 8.70
CA ILE A 45 -3.16 11.37 9.37
C ILE A 45 -3.32 10.13 8.47
N SER A 46 -3.54 9.01 9.11
CA SER A 46 -3.89 7.75 8.44
C SER A 46 -5.09 7.12 9.13
N SER A 47 -5.91 6.41 8.38
CA SER A 47 -7.00 5.60 8.92
C SER A 47 -6.46 4.26 9.45
N PHE A 48 -7.14 3.15 9.18
CA PHE A 48 -6.70 1.79 9.55
C PHE A 48 -5.63 1.19 8.60
N ALA A 49 -5.01 2.01 7.73
CA ALA A 49 -3.82 1.58 7.00
C ALA A 49 -2.68 1.25 7.97
N ASP A 50 -1.79 0.33 7.60
CA ASP A 50 -0.73 -0.16 8.49
C ASP A 50 0.14 0.97 9.03
N ALA A 51 0.66 1.83 8.15
CA ALA A 51 1.52 2.94 8.55
C ALA A 51 1.26 4.22 7.74
N TYR A 52 0.99 4.12 6.44
CA TYR A 52 0.89 5.25 5.52
C TYR A 52 -0.41 5.18 4.73
N PRO A 53 -0.96 6.34 4.29
CA PRO A 53 -2.26 6.38 3.66
C PRO A 53 -2.28 5.75 2.27
N ILE A 54 -1.18 5.83 1.51
CA ILE A 54 -1.15 5.43 0.10
C ILE A 54 0.09 4.58 -0.19
N LEU A 55 -0.12 3.49 -0.92
CA LEU A 55 0.91 2.66 -1.52
C LEU A 55 0.93 2.87 -3.04
N LEU A 56 2.09 3.26 -3.56
CA LEU A 56 2.38 3.44 -4.99
C LEU A 56 3.22 2.28 -5.49
N ILE A 57 2.85 1.67 -6.62
CA ILE A 57 3.63 0.62 -7.29
C ILE A 57 3.64 0.87 -8.80
N GLY A 58 4.82 0.70 -9.42
CA GLY A 58 4.97 0.71 -10.87
C GLY A 58 4.53 -0.61 -11.51
N GLN A 59 3.80 -0.56 -12.63
CA GLN A 59 3.48 -1.76 -13.39
C GLN A 59 4.75 -2.50 -13.84
N ALA A 60 5.78 -1.76 -14.28
CA ALA A 60 7.05 -2.34 -14.67
C ALA A 60 7.76 -3.09 -13.53
N SER A 61 7.55 -2.71 -12.27
CA SER A 61 8.08 -3.42 -11.10
C SER A 61 7.41 -4.78 -10.93
N LEU A 62 6.09 -4.86 -11.14
CA LEU A 62 5.39 -6.13 -11.16
C LEU A 62 5.81 -7.00 -12.37
N ASP A 63 6.03 -6.38 -13.52
CA ASP A 63 6.45 -7.12 -14.73
C ASP A 63 7.86 -7.71 -14.56
N ASP A 64 8.81 -6.98 -13.95
CA ASP A 64 10.14 -7.49 -13.57
C ASP A 64 10.02 -8.69 -12.61
N LEU A 65 9.21 -8.56 -11.57
CA LEU A 65 8.96 -9.65 -10.63
C LEU A 65 8.36 -10.86 -11.33
N ASN A 66 7.33 -10.66 -12.15
CA ASN A 66 6.67 -11.71 -12.89
C ASN A 66 7.57 -12.39 -13.93
N GLY A 67 8.59 -11.68 -14.43
CA GLY A 67 9.63 -12.26 -15.27
C GLY A 67 10.56 -13.24 -14.54
N ARG A 68 10.57 -13.19 -13.20
CA ARG A 68 11.38 -14.06 -12.32
C ARG A 68 10.58 -15.18 -11.66
N LEU A 69 9.26 -15.10 -11.70
CA LEU A 69 8.35 -16.10 -11.13
C LEU A 69 8.05 -17.20 -12.14
N THR A 70 7.87 -18.43 -11.66
CA THR A 70 7.36 -19.55 -12.48
C THR A 70 5.91 -19.29 -12.89
N GLU A 71 5.09 -18.78 -11.96
CA GLU A 71 3.70 -18.42 -12.21
C GLU A 71 3.51 -16.93 -11.95
N ARG A 72 2.92 -16.23 -12.93
CA ARG A 72 2.65 -14.79 -12.80
C ARG A 72 1.60 -14.54 -11.73
N ILE A 73 1.80 -13.47 -10.99
CA ILE A 73 0.85 -13.00 -9.97
C ILE A 73 0.24 -11.65 -10.36
N PRO A 74 -1.00 -11.37 -9.96
CA PRO A 74 -1.63 -10.09 -10.22
C PRO A 74 -1.15 -9.01 -9.24
N MET A 75 -1.41 -7.73 -9.60
CA MET A 75 -1.04 -6.56 -8.79
C MET A 75 -1.76 -6.52 -7.45
N ASP A 76 -2.96 -7.08 -7.36
CA ASP A 76 -3.80 -7.11 -6.16
C ASP A 76 -3.15 -7.84 -4.97
N ARG A 77 -2.18 -8.73 -5.23
CA ARG A 77 -1.36 -9.37 -4.17
C ARG A 77 -0.66 -8.35 -3.28
N PHE A 78 -0.34 -7.18 -3.81
CA PHE A 78 0.34 -6.11 -3.09
C PHE A 78 -0.61 -5.04 -2.55
N ARG A 79 -1.86 -5.02 -3.03
CA ARG A 79 -2.92 -4.08 -2.60
C ARG A 79 -2.51 -2.61 -2.72
N PRO A 80 -1.95 -2.14 -3.84
CA PRO A 80 -1.63 -0.73 -4.01
C PRO A 80 -2.89 0.12 -4.10
N ASN A 81 -2.75 1.40 -3.72
CA ASN A 81 -3.78 2.41 -3.95
C ASN A 81 -3.61 3.04 -5.33
N ILE A 82 -2.36 3.21 -5.76
CA ILE A 82 -2.02 3.81 -7.06
C ILE A 82 -1.05 2.87 -7.79
N VAL A 83 -1.38 2.57 -9.03
CA VAL A 83 -0.50 1.86 -9.97
C VAL A 83 -0.19 2.80 -11.13
N PHE A 84 1.08 2.95 -11.46
CA PHE A 84 1.50 3.76 -12.61
C PHE A 84 2.28 2.94 -13.64
N SER A 85 2.32 3.44 -14.86
CA SER A 85 3.04 2.85 -15.99
C SER A 85 3.91 3.91 -16.68
N GLY A 86 4.73 3.47 -17.65
CA GLY A 86 5.56 4.38 -18.45
C GLY A 86 6.94 4.68 -17.87
N ALA A 87 7.34 4.02 -16.77
CA ALA A 87 8.69 4.15 -16.20
C ALA A 87 9.40 2.79 -16.10
N LYS A 88 10.70 2.80 -15.79
CA LYS A 88 11.49 1.58 -15.53
C LYS A 88 11.00 0.87 -14.26
N ALA A 89 11.30 -0.42 -14.14
CA ALA A 89 11.05 -1.18 -12.91
C ALA A 89 11.71 -0.51 -11.70
N PHE A 90 10.98 -0.47 -10.60
CA PHE A 90 11.38 0.15 -9.32
C PHE A 90 11.65 1.66 -9.39
N ALA A 91 11.12 2.36 -10.39
CA ALA A 91 11.20 3.82 -10.45
C ALA A 91 10.58 4.48 -9.22
N GLU A 92 9.55 3.86 -8.64
CA GLU A 92 8.89 4.33 -7.42
C GLU A 92 9.84 4.48 -6.24
N ASP A 93 10.93 3.74 -6.17
CA ASP A 93 11.91 3.82 -5.08
C ASP A 93 12.60 5.20 -5.01
N GLU A 94 12.75 5.84 -6.17
CA GLU A 94 13.42 7.13 -6.34
C GLU A 94 12.44 8.32 -6.33
N MET A 95 11.13 8.06 -6.40
CA MET A 95 10.10 9.10 -6.46
C MET A 95 9.89 9.76 -5.10
N LYS A 96 10.71 10.78 -4.80
CA LYS A 96 10.67 11.52 -3.53
C LYS A 96 9.66 12.65 -3.54
N HIS A 97 9.50 13.35 -4.64
CA HIS A 97 8.53 14.40 -4.86
C HIS A 97 8.03 14.36 -6.30
N PHE A 98 6.74 14.34 -6.48
CA PHE A 98 6.08 14.31 -7.81
C PHE A 98 4.66 14.84 -7.69
N THR A 99 4.05 15.16 -8.82
CA THR A 99 2.66 15.62 -8.89
C THR A 99 1.81 14.65 -9.69
N ILE A 100 0.55 14.52 -9.29
CA ILE A 100 -0.52 13.89 -10.07
C ILE A 100 -1.68 14.89 -10.10
N ASN A 101 -2.14 15.27 -11.27
CA ASN A 101 -3.23 16.25 -11.44
C ASN A 101 -3.01 17.52 -10.58
N LYS A 102 -1.81 18.09 -10.62
CA LYS A 102 -1.38 19.29 -9.87
C LYS A 102 -1.36 19.11 -8.33
N MET A 103 -1.59 17.93 -7.81
CA MET A 103 -1.44 17.62 -6.39
C MET A 103 -0.03 17.09 -6.13
N ASP A 104 0.61 17.60 -5.11
CA ASP A 104 1.92 17.15 -4.68
C ASP A 104 1.83 15.87 -3.85
N PHE A 105 2.74 14.93 -4.14
CA PHE A 105 2.92 13.68 -3.41
C PHE A 105 4.38 13.51 -3.01
N TYR A 106 4.60 12.94 -1.84
CA TYR A 106 5.93 12.68 -1.32
C TYR A 106 6.14 11.21 -1.03
N GLY A 107 7.18 10.64 -1.63
CA GLY A 107 7.65 9.28 -1.33
C GLY A 107 8.46 9.31 -0.04
N VAL A 108 7.90 8.71 1.01
CA VAL A 108 8.46 8.82 2.36
C VAL A 108 9.21 7.57 2.80
N LYS A 109 8.79 6.38 2.35
CA LYS A 109 9.40 5.13 2.78
C LYS A 109 9.11 3.99 1.83
N LEU A 110 10.12 3.19 1.48
CA LEU A 110 9.89 1.92 0.79
C LEU A 110 8.96 1.01 1.61
N CYS A 111 8.03 0.35 0.93
CA CYS A 111 7.09 -0.53 1.60
C CYS A 111 7.71 -1.91 1.84
N SER A 112 7.92 -2.26 3.11
CA SER A 112 8.33 -3.61 3.48
C SER A 112 7.14 -4.57 3.40
N ARG A 113 7.37 -5.72 2.75
CA ARG A 113 6.30 -6.68 2.48
C ARG A 113 6.29 -7.80 3.50
N CYS A 114 5.10 -8.22 3.90
CA CYS A 114 4.85 -9.32 4.83
C CYS A 114 4.21 -10.52 4.11
N ILE A 115 3.97 -11.58 4.84
CA ILE A 115 3.41 -12.85 4.34
C ILE A 115 2.04 -12.69 3.64
N ILE A 116 1.28 -11.63 3.94
CA ILE A 116 -0.02 -11.36 3.31
C ILE A 116 0.08 -11.35 1.77
N THR A 117 1.20 -10.88 1.21
CA THR A 117 1.41 -10.88 -0.25
C THR A 117 1.53 -12.29 -0.83
N CYS A 118 1.77 -13.31 -0.01
CA CYS A 118 1.82 -14.71 -0.42
C CYS A 118 0.44 -15.39 -0.45
N THR A 119 -0.61 -14.71 0.00
CA THR A 119 -1.98 -15.23 -0.04
C THR A 119 -2.65 -14.90 -1.36
N SER A 120 -3.16 -15.91 -2.07
CA SER A 120 -4.00 -15.73 -3.25
C SER A 120 -5.32 -15.09 -2.85
N GLN A 121 -5.70 -13.98 -3.48
CA GLN A 121 -6.99 -13.33 -3.18
C GLN A 121 -8.19 -14.09 -3.75
N GLN A 122 -7.96 -14.94 -4.76
CA GLN A 122 -8.99 -15.75 -5.40
C GLN A 122 -9.27 -17.05 -4.64
N THR A 123 -8.21 -17.71 -4.10
CA THR A 123 -8.33 -19.03 -3.48
C THR A 123 -8.09 -19.04 -1.98
N ALA A 124 -7.60 -17.93 -1.41
CA ALA A 124 -7.11 -17.81 -0.03
C ALA A 124 -5.93 -18.74 0.33
N GLU A 125 -5.35 -19.44 -0.65
CA GLU A 125 -4.18 -20.28 -0.43
C GLU A 125 -2.94 -19.43 -0.14
N VAL A 126 -2.15 -19.89 0.83
CA VAL A 126 -0.92 -19.22 1.25
C VAL A 126 0.28 -19.98 0.71
N GLY A 127 1.03 -19.34 -0.18
CA GLY A 127 2.27 -19.87 -0.75
C GLY A 127 3.53 -19.26 -0.13
N LYS A 128 4.66 -19.40 -0.84
CA LYS A 128 5.93 -18.74 -0.49
C LYS A 128 6.25 -17.55 -1.39
N GLU A 129 5.63 -17.51 -2.56
CA GLU A 129 5.78 -16.42 -3.53
C GLU A 129 4.74 -15.30 -3.26
N PRO A 130 5.10 -14.04 -3.49
CA PRO A 130 6.31 -13.53 -4.13
C PRO A 130 7.51 -13.28 -3.18
N LEU A 131 7.36 -13.45 -1.88
CA LEU A 131 8.41 -13.10 -0.93
C LEU A 131 9.71 -13.87 -1.13
N LYS A 132 9.63 -15.16 -1.50
CA LYS A 132 10.82 -15.98 -1.76
C LYS A 132 11.66 -15.39 -2.90
N THR A 133 11.03 -15.03 -4.00
CA THR A 133 11.72 -14.43 -5.16
C THR A 133 12.20 -13.02 -4.84
N LEU A 134 11.36 -12.17 -4.26
CA LEU A 134 11.74 -10.81 -3.87
C LEU A 134 12.93 -10.80 -2.89
N ALA A 135 13.04 -11.76 -1.99
CA ALA A 135 14.13 -11.86 -1.03
C ALA A 135 15.50 -11.99 -1.70
N THR A 136 15.57 -12.48 -2.94
CA THR A 136 16.84 -12.68 -3.67
C THR A 136 17.46 -11.37 -4.18
N TYR A 137 16.64 -10.30 -4.38
CA TYR A 137 17.14 -9.06 -4.99
C TYR A 137 16.52 -7.76 -4.42
N ARG A 138 15.49 -7.88 -3.59
CA ARG A 138 14.81 -6.73 -2.95
C ARG A 138 14.92 -6.75 -1.43
N ASN A 139 15.92 -7.43 -0.88
CA ASN A 139 16.18 -7.48 0.56
C ASN A 139 17.10 -6.34 0.98
N PHE A 140 16.62 -5.42 1.79
CA PHE A 140 17.34 -4.29 2.36
C PHE A 140 17.20 -4.33 3.89
N ASN A 141 18.31 -4.48 4.60
CA ASN A 141 18.33 -4.55 6.07
C ASN A 141 17.32 -5.58 6.64
N ASN A 142 17.32 -6.79 6.11
CA ASN A 142 16.41 -7.88 6.49
C ASN A 142 14.92 -7.59 6.26
N LYS A 143 14.60 -6.66 5.37
CA LYS A 143 13.23 -6.35 4.94
C LYS A 143 13.11 -6.46 3.44
N ILE A 144 12.09 -7.17 2.99
CA ILE A 144 11.79 -7.33 1.56
C ILE A 144 10.97 -6.12 1.13
N MET A 145 11.51 -5.30 0.20
CA MET A 145 10.89 -4.05 -0.23
C MET A 145 10.23 -4.19 -1.60
N PHE A 146 8.98 -3.72 -1.70
CA PHE A 146 8.27 -3.64 -2.98
C PHE A 146 7.18 -2.56 -2.91
N GLY A 147 7.32 -1.51 -3.74
CA GLY A 147 6.49 -0.33 -3.74
C GLY A 147 6.94 0.76 -2.76
N GLN A 148 6.37 1.93 -2.90
CA GLN A 148 6.69 3.15 -2.16
C GLN A 148 5.47 3.63 -1.37
N ASN A 149 5.63 3.85 -0.08
CA ASN A 149 4.64 4.56 0.73
C ASN A 149 4.73 6.05 0.41
N ILE A 150 3.59 6.66 0.12
CA ILE A 150 3.51 8.06 -0.24
C ILE A 150 2.48 8.80 0.62
N ILE A 151 2.67 10.12 0.73
CA ILE A 151 1.79 11.02 1.44
C ILE A 151 1.39 12.15 0.47
N PRO A 152 0.08 12.47 0.31
CA PRO A 152 -0.35 13.65 -0.43
C PRO A 152 -0.13 14.89 0.43
N ALA A 153 0.26 16.02 -0.20
CA ALA A 153 0.39 17.31 0.49
C ALA A 153 -0.96 17.97 0.79
N SER A 154 -2.00 17.58 0.06
CA SER A 154 -3.35 18.11 0.19
C SER A 154 -4.39 17.09 -0.17
N THR A 155 -5.64 17.38 0.13
CA THR A 155 -6.79 16.62 -0.35
C THR A 155 -7.17 17.04 -1.76
N GLY A 156 -7.69 16.12 -2.57
CA GLY A 156 -8.12 16.39 -3.93
C GLY A 156 -8.58 15.12 -4.64
N VAL A 157 -8.72 15.23 -5.97
CA VAL A 157 -9.18 14.13 -6.82
C VAL A 157 -8.09 13.82 -7.83
N ILE A 158 -7.76 12.54 -7.95
CA ILE A 158 -6.95 11.98 -9.03
C ILE A 158 -7.80 10.96 -9.79
N SER A 159 -7.52 10.78 -11.07
CA SER A 159 -8.27 9.91 -11.96
C SER A 159 -7.33 8.96 -12.71
N VAL A 160 -7.87 7.83 -13.14
CA VAL A 160 -7.12 6.95 -14.04
C VAL A 160 -6.82 7.68 -15.34
N GLY A 161 -5.55 7.68 -15.74
CA GLY A 161 -5.05 8.42 -16.89
C GLY A 161 -4.38 9.75 -16.55
N ASP A 162 -4.44 10.21 -15.30
CA ASP A 162 -3.68 11.39 -14.88
C ASP A 162 -2.17 11.13 -15.00
N GLU A 163 -1.45 12.13 -15.50
CA GLU A 163 -0.01 12.06 -15.68
C GLU A 163 0.73 12.28 -14.36
N ILE A 164 1.80 11.51 -14.15
CA ILE A 164 2.73 11.68 -13.04
C ILE A 164 3.94 12.51 -13.53
N LEU A 165 4.13 13.67 -12.94
CA LEU A 165 5.27 14.55 -13.22
C LEU A 165 6.23 14.53 -12.05
N ILE A 166 7.46 14.01 -12.28
CA ILE A 166 8.51 13.98 -11.26
C ILE A 166 9.13 15.37 -11.19
N ALA A 167 9.19 15.95 -9.98
CA ALA A 167 9.87 17.22 -9.78
C ALA A 167 11.36 17.05 -10.11
N CYS A 168 11.83 17.77 -11.13
CA CYS A 168 13.26 17.86 -11.41
C CYS A 168 13.95 18.56 -10.22
N LYS A 169 15.06 17.98 -9.77
CA LYS A 169 15.93 18.60 -8.76
C LYS A 169 16.64 19.81 -9.34
#